data_6f9aca52eaee0750f2ad53167f926220
#
_entry.id   6f9aca52eaee0750f2ad53167f926220
#
_cell.length_a   1.000
_cell.length_b   1.000
_cell.length_c   1.000
_cell.angle_alpha   90.00
_cell.angle_beta   90.00
_cell.angle_gamma   90.00
#
_symmetry.space_group_name_H-M   'P 1'
#
loop_
_entity.id
_entity.type
_entity.pdbx_description
1 polymer ?
#
loop_
_entity_poly.entity_id
_entity_poly.type
_entity_poly.pdbx_seq_one_letter_code
_entity_poly.pdbx_strand_id
1 'polypeptide(L)'
;MKYRRHEAKDYSRQYMRGIWAAAATPFTPDDLAIDEAGLRRNIRHWIDDLGIDGLFIAGKQGEFFSMSLPERKRLMDIAVEETQRADLKGSGAKAKAQTIMSASDQNLDTVIELARHAEAIGADYVVVHAPTLHFHNAHDDCVLQYYEYIASKVGIGIALWSHPDNGYLLSPELCARLAEIPTVVAIKYSVPREMYARLTRLARTKIIVSTASEDEWFDNIVELGWQLYLCSSPPYTLQTSVDRRMRAYTDLAFAGKVEEARGVRDSLDPVRDAIRKTKPAGKPYAHQKYWQELLGQAGGAVRRPLLELTEAEKAATKAAFEACGLRLSDTKRAAAE
;
A
#
# COMPACT_ATOMS: atom_id res chain seq x y z
N MET A 1 -10.21 -5.20 -18.64
CA MET A 1 -9.49 -6.17 -17.77
C MET A 1 -8.25 -6.69 -18.49
N LYS A 2 -7.13 -6.89 -17.80
CA LYS A 2 -5.82 -7.26 -18.40
C LYS A 2 -5.61 -8.78 -18.53
N TYR A 3 -6.46 -9.58 -17.91
CA TYR A 3 -6.42 -11.04 -17.86
C TYR A 3 -7.83 -11.61 -17.70
N ARG A 4 -8.01 -12.89 -17.98
CA ARG A 4 -9.26 -13.60 -17.73
C ARG A 4 -9.34 -14.06 -16.27
N ARG A 5 -10.55 -14.26 -15.75
CA ARG A 5 -10.78 -14.68 -14.36
C ARG A 5 -9.91 -15.86 -13.90
N HIS A 6 -9.74 -16.88 -14.73
CA HIS A 6 -8.95 -18.07 -14.40
C HIS A 6 -7.44 -17.84 -14.48
N GLU A 7 -7.00 -16.73 -15.09
CA GLU A 7 -5.59 -16.33 -15.22
C GLU A 7 -5.13 -15.42 -14.08
N ALA A 8 -6.05 -15.01 -13.18
CA ALA A 8 -5.77 -14.01 -12.14
C ALA A 8 -4.56 -14.37 -11.26
N LYS A 9 -4.43 -15.64 -10.88
CA LYS A 9 -3.30 -16.11 -10.06
C LYS A 9 -1.97 -16.11 -10.82
N ASP A 10 -1.95 -16.52 -12.07
CA ASP A 10 -0.75 -16.54 -12.88
C ASP A 10 -0.30 -15.11 -13.20
N TYR A 11 -1.25 -14.24 -13.55
CA TYR A 11 -0.99 -12.82 -13.73
C TYR A 11 -0.41 -12.19 -12.46
N SER A 12 -0.98 -12.46 -11.29
CA SER A 12 -0.46 -11.93 -10.04
C SER A 12 0.94 -12.43 -9.70
N ARG A 13 1.23 -13.72 -9.90
CA ARG A 13 2.59 -14.26 -9.67
C ARG A 13 3.63 -13.58 -10.53
N GLN A 14 3.28 -13.22 -11.75
CA GLN A 14 4.19 -12.57 -12.70
C GLN A 14 4.38 -11.09 -12.39
N TYR A 15 3.32 -10.36 -12.06
CA TYR A 15 3.33 -8.89 -12.04
C TYR A 15 3.19 -8.27 -10.66
N MET A 16 2.55 -8.95 -9.68
CA MET A 16 2.39 -8.42 -8.32
C MET A 16 3.65 -8.67 -7.49
N ARG A 17 4.65 -7.81 -7.69
CA ARG A 17 5.96 -7.94 -7.03
C ARG A 17 6.60 -6.59 -6.77
N GLY A 18 7.65 -6.57 -5.95
CA GLY A 18 8.43 -5.37 -5.66
C GLY A 18 7.85 -4.54 -4.52
N ILE A 19 8.06 -3.25 -4.59
CA ILE A 19 7.72 -2.29 -3.55
C ILE A 19 6.44 -1.55 -3.96
N TRP A 20 5.36 -1.78 -3.21
CA TRP A 20 4.08 -1.10 -3.45
C TRP A 20 3.79 -0.09 -2.34
N ALA A 21 3.18 1.03 -2.71
CA ALA A 21 2.85 2.12 -1.81
C ALA A 21 1.35 2.19 -1.53
N ALA A 22 0.97 2.22 -0.25
CA ALA A 22 -0.36 2.67 0.13
C ALA A 22 -0.41 4.19 -0.04
N ALA A 23 -1.14 4.65 -1.05
CA ALA A 23 -1.23 6.06 -1.40
C ALA A 23 -2.04 6.84 -0.36
N ALA A 24 -1.45 7.92 0.17
CA ALA A 24 -2.21 8.93 0.89
C ALA A 24 -3.01 9.78 -0.12
N THR A 25 -4.19 10.21 0.29
CA THR A 25 -5.01 11.13 -0.50
C THR A 25 -4.80 12.54 0.00
N PRO A 26 -4.20 13.44 -0.79
CA PRO A 26 -4.10 14.84 -0.40
C PRO A 26 -5.48 15.51 -0.49
N PHE A 27 -5.87 16.21 0.56
CA PHE A 27 -7.07 17.06 0.56
C PHE A 27 -6.67 18.52 0.63
N THR A 28 -7.43 19.38 -0.06
CA THR A 28 -7.26 20.82 0.01
C THR A 28 -7.57 21.34 1.42
N PRO A 29 -6.87 22.38 1.90
CA PRO A 29 -7.09 22.88 3.26
C PRO A 29 -8.43 23.61 3.42
N ASP A 30 -8.95 24.20 2.35
CA ASP A 30 -10.10 25.11 2.42
C ASP A 30 -11.45 24.37 2.47
N ASP A 31 -11.66 23.42 1.55
CA ASP A 31 -12.94 22.72 1.38
C ASP A 31 -12.82 21.20 1.59
N LEU A 32 -11.62 20.70 1.88
CA LEU A 32 -11.31 19.27 2.05
C LEU A 32 -11.66 18.43 0.82
N ALA A 33 -11.71 19.03 -0.37
CA ALA A 33 -11.82 18.30 -1.62
C ALA A 33 -10.53 17.51 -1.90
N ILE A 34 -10.61 16.50 -2.76
CA ILE A 34 -9.41 15.78 -3.22
C ILE A 34 -8.55 16.74 -4.05
N ASP A 35 -7.31 16.96 -3.65
CA ASP A 35 -6.32 17.63 -4.49
C ASP A 35 -5.87 16.69 -5.62
N GLU A 36 -6.68 16.62 -6.68
CA GLU A 36 -6.39 15.76 -7.82
C GLU A 36 -5.05 16.09 -8.48
N ALA A 37 -4.69 17.37 -8.58
CA ALA A 37 -3.44 17.79 -9.19
C ALA A 37 -2.24 17.34 -8.35
N GLY A 38 -2.31 17.52 -7.02
CA GLY A 38 -1.31 17.04 -6.07
C GLY A 38 -1.16 15.52 -6.11
N LEU A 39 -2.27 14.79 -6.10
CA LEU A 39 -2.26 13.32 -6.18
C LEU A 39 -1.61 12.84 -7.48
N ARG A 40 -1.94 13.44 -8.63
CA ARG A 40 -1.33 13.09 -9.92
C ARG A 40 0.17 13.34 -9.93
N ARG A 41 0.64 14.47 -9.38
CA ARG A 41 2.08 14.75 -9.24
C ARG A 41 2.75 13.72 -8.34
N ASN A 42 2.13 13.37 -7.22
CA ASN A 42 2.65 12.35 -6.30
C ASN A 42 2.79 10.99 -7.00
N ILE A 43 1.75 10.52 -7.68
CA ILE A 43 1.76 9.21 -8.38
C ILE A 43 2.89 9.16 -9.40
N ARG A 44 3.06 10.19 -10.21
CA ARG A 44 4.17 10.26 -11.18
C ARG A 44 5.52 10.22 -10.48
N HIS A 45 5.71 11.03 -9.47
CA HIS A 45 6.94 11.06 -8.69
C HIS A 45 7.27 9.70 -8.06
N TRP A 46 6.28 9.04 -7.48
CA TRP A 46 6.48 7.73 -6.85
C TRP A 46 6.91 6.65 -7.86
N ILE A 47 6.33 6.66 -9.04
CA ILE A 47 6.63 5.67 -10.09
C ILE A 47 7.94 6.01 -10.79
N ASP A 48 8.06 7.23 -11.30
CA ASP A 48 9.16 7.62 -12.18
C ASP A 48 10.46 7.89 -11.41
N ASP A 49 10.36 8.63 -10.30
CA ASP A 49 11.54 9.07 -9.56
C ASP A 49 11.93 8.11 -8.44
N LEU A 50 10.96 7.48 -7.75
CA LEU A 50 11.23 6.60 -6.62
C LEU A 50 11.27 5.12 -6.99
N GLY A 51 10.80 4.74 -8.17
CA GLY A 51 10.78 3.35 -8.65
C GLY A 51 9.82 2.46 -7.87
N ILE A 52 8.65 3.00 -7.51
CA ILE A 52 7.58 2.22 -6.87
C ILE A 52 6.90 1.36 -7.93
N ASP A 53 6.75 0.07 -7.65
CA ASP A 53 6.28 -0.94 -8.61
C ASP A 53 4.74 -1.03 -8.66
N GLY A 54 4.06 -0.55 -7.63
CA GLY A 54 2.60 -0.56 -7.58
C GLY A 54 2.00 0.34 -6.50
N LEU A 55 0.70 0.61 -6.65
CA LEU A 55 -0.04 1.52 -5.79
C LEU A 55 -1.26 0.82 -5.17
N PHE A 56 -1.42 0.97 -3.86
CA PHE A 56 -2.62 0.62 -3.13
C PHE A 56 -3.45 1.88 -2.90
N ILE A 57 -4.57 2.00 -3.62
CA ILE A 57 -5.41 3.20 -3.69
C ILE A 57 -6.65 3.05 -2.80
N ALA A 58 -7.09 4.15 -2.21
CA ALA A 58 -8.24 4.22 -1.33
C ALA A 58 -8.18 3.18 -0.17
N GLY A 59 -6.98 2.90 0.32
CA GLY A 59 -6.78 2.13 1.53
C GLY A 59 -6.93 2.98 2.78
N LYS A 60 -6.50 2.44 3.93
CA LYS A 60 -6.57 3.13 5.22
C LYS A 60 -5.74 4.42 5.24
N GLN A 61 -4.52 4.40 4.66
CA GLN A 61 -3.70 5.60 4.50
C GLN A 61 -4.31 6.63 3.53
N GLY A 62 -5.11 6.17 2.59
CA GLY A 62 -5.88 7.01 1.67
C GLY A 62 -7.18 7.54 2.27
N GLU A 63 -7.48 7.25 3.54
CA GLU A 63 -8.65 7.75 4.27
C GLU A 63 -10.00 7.35 3.62
N PHE A 64 -10.10 6.13 3.06
CA PHE A 64 -11.33 5.67 2.38
C PHE A 64 -12.60 5.80 3.22
N PHE A 65 -12.47 5.68 4.54
CA PHE A 65 -13.56 5.78 5.50
C PHE A 65 -14.15 7.20 5.63
N SER A 66 -13.45 8.23 5.10
CA SER A 66 -13.90 9.63 5.08
C SER A 66 -14.43 10.07 3.71
N MET A 67 -14.52 9.14 2.74
CA MET A 67 -14.89 9.45 1.37
C MET A 67 -16.24 8.87 1.00
N SER A 68 -16.98 9.63 0.21
CA SER A 68 -18.17 9.15 -0.47
C SER A 68 -17.81 8.11 -1.57
N LEU A 69 -18.78 7.33 -1.98
CA LEU A 69 -18.59 6.35 -3.05
C LEU A 69 -18.13 6.97 -4.38
N PRO A 70 -18.68 8.12 -4.84
CA PRO A 70 -18.15 8.83 -6.01
C PRO A 70 -16.69 9.24 -5.87
N GLU A 71 -16.27 9.76 -4.71
CA GLU A 71 -14.87 10.15 -4.47
C GLU A 71 -13.93 8.94 -4.51
N ARG A 72 -14.33 7.81 -3.92
CA ARG A 72 -13.56 6.57 -3.99
C ARG A 72 -13.36 6.09 -5.42
N LYS A 73 -14.42 6.13 -6.25
CA LYS A 73 -14.32 5.81 -7.67
C LYS A 73 -13.41 6.80 -8.41
N ARG A 74 -13.56 8.10 -8.12
CA ARG A 74 -12.71 9.12 -8.75
C ARG A 74 -11.22 8.92 -8.44
N LEU A 75 -10.87 8.53 -7.21
CA LEU A 75 -9.49 8.17 -6.86
C LEU A 75 -8.97 6.98 -7.68
N MET A 76 -9.81 5.96 -7.88
CA MET A 76 -9.45 4.81 -8.69
C MET A 76 -9.18 5.22 -10.15
N ASP A 77 -10.04 6.09 -10.71
CA ASP A 77 -9.89 6.61 -12.08
C ASP A 77 -8.56 7.35 -12.24
N ILE A 78 -8.26 8.29 -11.32
CA ILE A 78 -7.01 9.06 -11.33
C ILE A 78 -5.80 8.13 -11.28
N ALA A 79 -5.82 7.15 -10.41
CA ALA A 79 -4.69 6.23 -10.26
C ALA A 79 -4.45 5.40 -11.51
N VAL A 80 -5.51 4.88 -12.15
CA VAL A 80 -5.39 4.12 -13.40
C VAL A 80 -4.94 5.04 -14.54
N GLU A 81 -5.51 6.24 -14.66
CA GLU A 81 -5.08 7.23 -15.64
C GLU A 81 -3.58 7.52 -15.54
N GLU A 82 -3.07 7.77 -14.33
CA GLU A 82 -1.66 8.13 -14.14
C GLU A 82 -0.72 6.94 -14.34
N THR A 83 -1.08 5.74 -13.87
CA THR A 83 -0.26 4.54 -14.08
C THR A 83 -0.22 4.11 -15.54
N GLN A 84 -1.25 4.40 -16.33
CA GLN A 84 -1.25 4.13 -17.77
C GLN A 84 -0.51 5.21 -18.58
N ARG A 85 -0.51 6.48 -18.11
CA ARG A 85 0.26 7.58 -18.73
C ARG A 85 1.74 7.50 -18.47
N ALA A 86 2.14 6.89 -17.39
CA ALA A 86 3.54 6.60 -17.10
C ALA A 86 4.13 5.68 -18.19
N ASP A 87 4.05 6.14 -19.43
CA ASP A 87 4.92 5.71 -20.50
C ASP A 87 6.30 6.21 -20.12
N LEU A 88 6.99 5.31 -19.51
CA LEU A 88 8.34 5.38 -18.99
C LEU A 88 9.32 5.80 -20.08
N LYS A 89 9.29 7.09 -20.44
CA LYS A 89 10.29 7.70 -21.30
C LYS A 89 11.61 7.64 -20.57
N GLY A 90 12.38 6.59 -20.81
CA GLY A 90 13.77 6.49 -20.40
C GLY A 90 14.16 5.33 -19.50
N SER A 91 13.27 4.51 -18.98
CA SER A 91 13.64 3.26 -18.30
C SER A 91 13.37 2.08 -19.24
N GLY A 92 14.42 1.41 -19.69
CA GLY A 92 14.28 0.22 -20.54
C GLY A 92 13.24 -0.73 -19.97
N ALA A 93 12.18 -0.98 -20.72
CA ALA A 93 11.15 -2.02 -20.59
C ALA A 93 10.86 -2.54 -19.18
N LYS A 94 10.56 -1.67 -18.21
CA LYS A 94 9.93 -2.10 -16.95
C LYS A 94 8.41 -2.14 -17.13
N ALA A 95 7.80 -3.21 -16.63
CA ALA A 95 6.36 -3.33 -16.58
C ALA A 95 5.73 -2.07 -15.97
N LYS A 96 4.58 -1.61 -16.53
CA LYS A 96 3.79 -0.49 -15.99
C LYS A 96 3.52 -0.74 -14.50
N ALA A 97 3.55 0.33 -13.69
CA ALA A 97 3.19 0.20 -12.28
C ALA A 97 1.80 -0.40 -12.14
N GLN A 98 1.66 -1.34 -11.22
CA GLN A 98 0.41 -2.06 -10.98
C GLN A 98 -0.48 -1.28 -10.03
N THR A 99 -1.77 -1.58 -10.03
CA THR A 99 -2.75 -0.96 -9.14
C THR A 99 -3.56 -1.99 -8.38
N ILE A 100 -3.77 -1.74 -7.09
CA ILE A 100 -4.74 -2.45 -6.26
C ILE A 100 -5.69 -1.44 -5.62
N MET A 101 -6.98 -1.60 -5.85
CA MET A 101 -8.03 -0.68 -5.40
C MET A 101 -8.74 -1.22 -4.16
N SER A 102 -8.92 -0.41 -3.12
CA SER A 102 -9.73 -0.82 -1.99
C SER A 102 -11.20 -0.82 -2.35
N ALA A 103 -11.78 -2.01 -2.43
CA ALA A 103 -13.21 -2.20 -2.54
C ALA A 103 -13.87 -2.47 -1.18
N SER A 104 -13.12 -2.35 -0.08
CA SER A 104 -13.58 -2.65 1.26
C SER A 104 -14.72 -1.75 1.72
N ASP A 105 -15.81 -2.33 2.17
CA ASP A 105 -16.97 -1.63 2.74
C ASP A 105 -17.72 -2.56 3.71
N GLN A 106 -18.61 -1.98 4.56
CA GLN A 106 -19.51 -2.78 5.38
C GLN A 106 -20.70 -3.32 4.58
N ASN A 107 -21.09 -2.63 3.51
CA ASN A 107 -22.16 -3.04 2.62
C ASN A 107 -21.58 -3.86 1.46
N LEU A 108 -22.07 -5.11 1.31
CA LEU A 108 -21.60 -6.04 0.29
C LEU A 108 -21.87 -5.56 -1.15
N ASP A 109 -23.00 -4.87 -1.38
CA ASP A 109 -23.30 -4.33 -2.71
C ASP A 109 -22.32 -3.21 -3.08
N THR A 110 -21.92 -2.38 -2.12
CA THR A 110 -20.87 -1.36 -2.30
C THR A 110 -19.52 -2.01 -2.62
N VAL A 111 -19.17 -3.12 -1.96
CA VAL A 111 -17.95 -3.89 -2.28
C VAL A 111 -17.96 -4.35 -3.74
N ILE A 112 -19.09 -4.93 -4.18
CA ILE A 112 -19.24 -5.42 -5.54
C ILE A 112 -19.22 -4.28 -6.55
N GLU A 113 -19.87 -3.16 -6.24
CA GLU A 113 -19.90 -1.97 -7.09
C GLU A 113 -18.50 -1.38 -7.30
N LEU A 114 -17.72 -1.22 -6.22
CA LEU A 114 -16.34 -0.74 -6.30
C LEU A 114 -15.43 -1.70 -7.05
N ALA A 115 -15.58 -3.00 -6.82
CA ALA A 115 -14.79 -4.01 -7.50
C ALA A 115 -15.09 -4.05 -9.01
N ARG A 116 -16.37 -3.93 -9.41
CA ARG A 116 -16.76 -3.82 -10.82
C ARG A 116 -16.27 -2.53 -11.47
N HIS A 117 -16.30 -1.41 -10.73
CA HIS A 117 -15.74 -0.16 -11.23
C HIS A 117 -14.23 -0.31 -11.48
N ALA A 118 -13.48 -0.85 -10.52
CA ALA A 118 -12.06 -1.13 -10.68
C ALA A 118 -11.77 -2.04 -11.89
N GLU A 119 -12.57 -3.08 -12.09
CA GLU A 119 -12.50 -3.98 -13.25
C GLU A 119 -12.75 -3.23 -14.56
N ALA A 120 -13.78 -2.39 -14.61
CA ALA A 120 -14.18 -1.65 -15.81
C ALA A 120 -13.13 -0.62 -16.25
N ILE A 121 -12.50 0.09 -15.32
CA ILE A 121 -11.46 1.08 -15.61
C ILE A 121 -10.09 0.45 -15.92
N GLY A 122 -9.93 -0.85 -15.76
CA GLY A 122 -8.70 -1.57 -16.07
C GLY A 122 -7.66 -1.54 -14.95
N ALA A 123 -8.08 -1.45 -13.68
CA ALA A 123 -7.21 -1.74 -12.54
C ALA A 123 -6.71 -3.18 -12.57
N ASP A 124 -5.61 -3.46 -11.86
CA ASP A 124 -5.02 -4.80 -11.86
C ASP A 124 -5.70 -5.71 -10.83
N TYR A 125 -5.97 -5.20 -9.64
CA TYR A 125 -6.54 -5.97 -8.53
C TYR A 125 -7.46 -5.11 -7.66
N VAL A 126 -8.24 -5.79 -6.83
CA VAL A 126 -8.93 -5.17 -5.69
C VAL A 126 -8.48 -5.79 -4.38
N VAL A 127 -8.54 -5.02 -3.30
CA VAL A 127 -8.37 -5.52 -1.95
C VAL A 127 -9.67 -5.39 -1.19
N VAL A 128 -10.04 -6.44 -0.48
CA VAL A 128 -11.26 -6.51 0.32
C VAL A 128 -10.91 -7.05 1.70
N HIS A 129 -11.28 -6.32 2.75
CA HIS A 129 -11.37 -6.89 4.08
C HIS A 129 -12.81 -7.31 4.37
N ALA A 130 -12.99 -8.34 5.16
CA ALA A 130 -14.30 -8.72 5.63
C ALA A 130 -14.89 -7.60 6.50
N PRO A 131 -16.22 -7.39 6.51
CA PRO A 131 -16.87 -6.40 7.35
C PRO A 131 -16.53 -6.60 8.83
N THR A 132 -16.31 -5.51 9.56
CA THR A 132 -15.90 -5.56 10.98
C THR A 132 -17.09 -5.85 11.88
N LEU A 133 -18.27 -5.29 11.57
CA LEU A 133 -19.48 -5.54 12.33
C LEU A 133 -19.98 -6.96 12.06
N HIS A 134 -20.29 -7.69 13.10
CA HIS A 134 -20.80 -9.07 13.13
C HIS A 134 -19.79 -10.18 12.81
N PHE A 135 -18.69 -9.92 12.09
CA PHE A 135 -17.77 -10.97 11.68
C PHE A 135 -16.73 -11.36 12.75
N HIS A 136 -16.52 -10.56 13.79
CA HIS A 136 -15.61 -10.93 14.87
C HIS A 136 -16.05 -12.15 15.70
N ASN A 137 -17.32 -12.50 15.63
CA ASN A 137 -17.88 -13.73 16.17
C ASN A 137 -18.24 -14.76 15.09
N ALA A 138 -17.89 -14.49 13.83
CA ALA A 138 -18.28 -15.32 12.72
C ALA A 138 -17.48 -16.62 12.69
N HIS A 139 -18.15 -17.68 12.30
CA HIS A 139 -17.49 -18.91 11.89
C HIS A 139 -16.72 -18.69 10.58
N ASP A 140 -15.60 -19.37 10.42
CA ASP A 140 -14.79 -19.37 9.20
C ASP A 140 -15.62 -19.54 7.92
N ASP A 141 -16.69 -20.32 7.98
CA ASP A 141 -17.57 -20.56 6.83
C ASP A 141 -18.33 -19.31 6.38
N CYS A 142 -18.69 -18.38 7.31
CA CYS A 142 -19.31 -17.11 6.93
C CYS A 142 -18.31 -16.24 6.13
N VAL A 143 -17.06 -16.23 6.55
CA VAL A 143 -16.00 -15.48 5.84
C VAL A 143 -15.72 -16.13 4.48
N LEU A 144 -15.68 -17.45 4.42
CA LEU A 144 -15.50 -18.17 3.16
C LEU A 144 -16.64 -17.85 2.17
N GLN A 145 -17.90 -17.97 2.58
CA GLN A 145 -19.06 -17.63 1.76
C GLN A 145 -19.06 -16.18 1.30
N TYR A 146 -18.62 -15.23 2.15
CA TYR A 146 -18.50 -13.82 1.80
C TYR A 146 -17.57 -13.63 0.61
N TYR A 147 -16.37 -14.19 0.65
CA TYR A 147 -15.40 -14.06 -0.45
C TYR A 147 -15.79 -14.89 -1.68
N GLU A 148 -16.41 -16.06 -1.52
CA GLU A 148 -16.94 -16.85 -2.64
C GLU A 148 -18.03 -16.07 -3.38
N TYR A 149 -18.92 -15.40 -2.62
CA TYR A 149 -19.97 -14.57 -3.22
C TYR A 149 -19.39 -13.39 -4.00
N ILE A 150 -18.43 -12.63 -3.44
CA ILE A 150 -17.77 -11.54 -4.16
C ILE A 150 -17.09 -12.09 -5.42
N ALA A 151 -16.32 -13.16 -5.29
CA ALA A 151 -15.64 -13.82 -6.39
C ALA A 151 -16.61 -14.31 -7.48
N SER A 152 -17.85 -14.63 -7.15
CA SER A 152 -18.89 -15.01 -8.14
C SER A 152 -19.37 -13.81 -8.99
N LYS A 153 -19.19 -12.56 -8.50
CA LYS A 153 -19.73 -11.35 -9.10
C LYS A 153 -18.72 -10.54 -9.91
N VAL A 154 -17.42 -10.83 -9.75
CA VAL A 154 -16.32 -10.08 -10.40
C VAL A 154 -15.29 -11.03 -10.97
N GLY A 155 -14.55 -10.58 -12.00
CA GLY A 155 -13.47 -11.34 -12.62
C GLY A 155 -12.08 -10.88 -12.19
N ILE A 156 -11.97 -9.69 -11.60
CA ILE A 156 -10.72 -9.09 -11.13
C ILE A 156 -10.13 -9.87 -9.95
N GLY A 157 -8.80 -9.94 -9.88
CA GLY A 157 -8.08 -10.57 -8.78
C GLY A 157 -8.32 -9.88 -7.45
N ILE A 158 -8.62 -10.65 -6.41
CA ILE A 158 -8.96 -10.19 -5.07
C ILE A 158 -7.79 -10.44 -4.13
N ALA A 159 -7.27 -9.42 -3.50
CA ALA A 159 -6.39 -9.56 -2.35
C ALA A 159 -7.23 -9.52 -1.06
N LEU A 160 -6.98 -10.46 -0.18
CA LEU A 160 -7.53 -10.44 1.17
C LEU A 160 -6.82 -9.38 2.00
N TRP A 161 -7.48 -8.89 3.04
CA TRP A 161 -6.85 -8.02 4.01
C TRP A 161 -7.26 -8.42 5.43
N SER A 162 -6.26 -8.79 6.25
CA SER A 162 -6.44 -9.07 7.67
C SER A 162 -5.56 -8.13 8.49
N HIS A 163 -6.19 -7.42 9.42
CA HIS A 163 -5.55 -6.40 10.26
C HIS A 163 -6.21 -6.37 11.64
N PRO A 164 -5.46 -6.10 12.73
CA PRO A 164 -6.05 -6.04 14.08
C PRO A 164 -7.23 -5.07 14.22
N ASP A 165 -7.25 -3.98 13.47
CA ASP A 165 -8.34 -3.00 13.48
C ASP A 165 -9.69 -3.58 13.02
N ASN A 166 -9.69 -4.77 12.42
CA ASN A 166 -10.93 -5.45 12.02
C ASN A 166 -11.64 -6.15 13.20
N GLY A 167 -11.05 -6.10 14.41
CA GLY A 167 -11.59 -6.75 15.59
C GLY A 167 -11.33 -8.27 15.66
N TYR A 168 -10.85 -8.88 14.58
CA TYR A 168 -10.39 -10.28 14.54
C TYR A 168 -9.34 -10.45 13.44
N LEU A 169 -8.51 -11.49 13.60
CA LEU A 169 -7.52 -11.86 12.60
C LEU A 169 -7.95 -13.17 11.91
N LEU A 170 -7.87 -13.19 10.59
CA LEU A 170 -8.08 -14.41 9.82
C LEU A 170 -6.97 -15.42 10.18
N SER A 171 -7.35 -16.66 10.50
CA SER A 171 -6.36 -17.71 10.76
C SER A 171 -5.59 -18.10 9.49
N PRO A 172 -4.35 -18.59 9.60
CA PRO A 172 -3.63 -19.10 8.44
C PRO A 172 -4.38 -20.22 7.70
N GLU A 173 -5.11 -21.05 8.41
CA GLU A 173 -5.92 -22.13 7.87
C GLU A 173 -7.11 -21.61 7.07
N LEU A 174 -7.84 -20.62 7.58
CA LEU A 174 -8.90 -19.96 6.85
C LEU A 174 -8.35 -19.26 5.59
N CYS A 175 -7.24 -18.55 5.72
CA CYS A 175 -6.59 -17.92 4.57
C CYS A 175 -6.17 -18.95 3.51
N ALA A 176 -5.70 -20.12 3.91
CA ALA A 176 -5.37 -21.21 2.99
C ALA A 176 -6.61 -21.77 2.28
N ARG A 177 -7.76 -21.87 2.97
CA ARG A 177 -9.06 -22.23 2.33
C ARG A 177 -9.51 -21.14 1.34
N LEU A 178 -9.43 -19.88 1.72
CA LEU A 178 -9.75 -18.73 0.85
C LEU A 178 -8.84 -18.69 -0.39
N ALA A 179 -7.59 -19.13 -0.26
CA ALA A 179 -6.66 -19.22 -1.37
C ALA A 179 -7.05 -20.27 -2.43
N GLU A 180 -8.03 -21.14 -2.18
CA GLU A 180 -8.57 -22.04 -3.20
C GLU A 180 -9.49 -21.32 -4.20
N ILE A 181 -10.09 -20.20 -3.81
CA ILE A 181 -10.94 -19.41 -4.71
C ILE A 181 -10.10 -18.91 -5.89
N PRO A 182 -10.50 -19.14 -7.15
CA PRO A 182 -9.68 -18.86 -8.33
C PRO A 182 -9.23 -17.40 -8.46
N THR A 183 -10.06 -16.44 -8.03
CA THR A 183 -9.76 -15.01 -8.10
C THR A 183 -9.08 -14.46 -6.86
N VAL A 184 -8.92 -15.23 -5.78
CA VAL A 184 -8.11 -14.80 -4.63
C VAL A 184 -6.64 -14.98 -4.97
N VAL A 185 -5.91 -13.87 -5.07
CA VAL A 185 -4.54 -13.82 -5.62
C VAL A 185 -3.47 -13.46 -4.59
N ALA A 186 -3.83 -12.75 -3.53
CA ALA A 186 -2.89 -12.26 -2.54
C ALA A 186 -3.56 -12.04 -1.19
N ILE A 187 -2.75 -11.77 -0.17
CA ILE A 187 -3.21 -11.26 1.12
C ILE A 187 -2.25 -10.18 1.65
N LYS A 188 -2.84 -9.08 2.12
CA LYS A 188 -2.17 -8.14 3.03
C LYS A 188 -2.42 -8.60 4.46
N TYR A 189 -1.43 -9.25 5.05
CA TYR A 189 -1.57 -10.01 6.29
C TYR A 189 -0.79 -9.35 7.42
N SER A 190 -1.40 -8.35 8.07
CA SER A 190 -0.82 -7.59 9.18
C SER A 190 -1.07 -8.32 10.51
N VAL A 191 -0.33 -9.38 10.74
CA VAL A 191 -0.47 -10.31 11.87
C VAL A 191 0.92 -10.65 12.42
N PRO A 192 1.04 -11.29 13.61
CA PRO A 192 2.31 -11.79 14.12
C PRO A 192 3.05 -12.70 13.11
N ARG A 193 4.38 -12.63 13.16
CA ARG A 193 5.27 -13.34 12.21
C ARG A 193 4.97 -14.83 12.08
N GLU A 194 4.69 -15.52 13.17
CA GLU A 194 4.35 -16.94 13.15
C GLU A 194 3.14 -17.26 12.30
N MET A 195 2.13 -16.38 12.27
CA MET A 195 0.92 -16.56 11.48
C MET A 195 1.20 -16.40 9.98
N TYR A 196 1.87 -15.32 9.57
CA TYR A 196 2.13 -15.13 8.15
C TYR A 196 3.20 -16.09 7.61
N ALA A 197 4.17 -16.50 8.43
CA ALA A 197 5.11 -17.55 8.06
C ALA A 197 4.42 -18.90 7.89
N ARG A 198 3.46 -19.23 8.77
CA ARG A 198 2.61 -20.42 8.64
C ARG A 198 1.78 -20.37 7.35
N LEU A 199 1.11 -19.26 7.07
CA LEU A 199 0.34 -19.10 5.83
C LEU A 199 1.24 -19.22 4.60
N THR A 200 2.43 -18.64 4.63
CA THR A 200 3.40 -18.77 3.52
C THR A 200 3.70 -20.25 3.24
N ARG A 201 3.91 -21.08 4.26
CA ARG A 201 4.10 -22.52 4.06
C ARG A 201 2.87 -23.23 3.50
N LEU A 202 1.67 -22.83 3.93
CA LEU A 202 0.41 -23.47 3.51
C LEU A 202 -0.04 -23.09 2.10
N ALA A 203 0.22 -21.85 1.67
CA ALA A 203 -0.46 -21.28 0.50
C ALA A 203 0.43 -20.49 -0.48
N ARG A 204 1.77 -20.45 -0.33
CA ARG A 204 2.66 -19.65 -1.22
C ARG A 204 2.59 -20.03 -2.70
N THR A 205 2.16 -21.23 -3.02
CA THR A 205 1.97 -21.69 -4.41
C THR A 205 0.61 -21.27 -4.99
N LYS A 206 -0.29 -20.73 -4.17
CA LYS A 206 -1.67 -20.37 -4.53
C LYS A 206 -1.88 -18.86 -4.53
N ILE A 207 -1.35 -18.17 -3.50
CA ILE A 207 -1.48 -16.71 -3.33
C ILE A 207 -0.17 -16.06 -2.91
N ILE A 208 -0.05 -14.77 -3.14
CA ILE A 208 1.06 -13.95 -2.67
C ILE A 208 0.76 -13.50 -1.25
N VAL A 209 1.65 -13.79 -0.31
CA VAL A 209 1.57 -13.31 1.07
C VAL A 209 2.43 -12.06 1.22
N SER A 210 1.88 -11.02 1.84
CA SER A 210 2.57 -9.77 2.13
C SER A 210 2.17 -9.22 3.48
N THR A 211 3.09 -8.53 4.16
CA THR A 211 2.82 -7.76 5.37
C THR A 211 2.92 -6.27 5.12
N ALA A 212 2.50 -5.49 6.12
CA ALA A 212 2.51 -4.04 6.05
C ALA A 212 3.81 -3.41 6.58
N SER A 213 4.61 -4.15 7.38
CA SER A 213 5.80 -3.62 8.06
C SER A 213 7.02 -3.61 7.14
N GLU A 214 7.63 -2.45 6.97
CA GLU A 214 8.90 -2.31 6.23
C GLU A 214 10.07 -2.88 7.04
N ASP A 215 10.01 -2.84 8.36
CA ASP A 215 11.04 -3.41 9.24
C ASP A 215 11.23 -4.92 9.00
N GLU A 216 10.16 -5.62 8.58
CA GLU A 216 10.17 -7.07 8.32
C GLU A 216 10.43 -7.42 6.84
N TRP A 217 10.42 -6.43 5.94
CA TRP A 217 10.45 -6.69 4.50
C TRP A 217 11.71 -7.43 4.05
N PHE A 218 12.88 -6.96 4.49
CA PHE A 218 14.15 -7.59 4.15
C PHE A 218 14.21 -9.05 4.61
N ASP A 219 13.87 -9.31 5.87
CA ASP A 219 13.89 -10.66 6.44
C ASP A 219 12.85 -11.57 5.75
N ASN A 220 11.71 -11.04 5.35
CA ASN A 220 10.70 -11.79 4.61
C ASN A 220 11.14 -12.16 3.18
N ILE A 221 11.93 -11.33 2.51
CA ILE A 221 12.58 -11.72 1.24
C ILE A 221 13.52 -12.89 1.47
N VAL A 222 14.41 -12.74 2.44
CA VAL A 222 15.54 -13.69 2.65
C VAL A 222 15.04 -15.02 3.20
N GLU A 223 14.18 -15.00 4.21
CA GLU A 223 13.78 -16.21 4.94
C GLU A 223 12.51 -16.88 4.37
N LEU A 224 11.58 -16.10 3.81
CA LEU A 224 10.31 -16.61 3.34
C LEU A 224 10.16 -16.60 1.81
N GLY A 225 11.13 -16.01 1.09
CA GLY A 225 11.10 -15.90 -0.36
C GLY A 225 9.97 -15.01 -0.87
N TRP A 226 9.60 -13.97 -0.12
CA TRP A 226 8.54 -13.08 -0.51
C TRP A 226 8.93 -12.19 -1.69
N GLN A 227 7.94 -11.90 -2.53
CA GLN A 227 8.13 -11.09 -3.73
C GLN A 227 7.45 -9.72 -3.66
N LEU A 228 6.57 -9.49 -2.69
CA LEU A 228 5.72 -8.29 -2.60
C LEU A 228 5.82 -7.65 -1.23
N TYR A 229 6.09 -6.34 -1.21
CA TYR A 229 5.85 -5.45 -0.09
C TYR A 229 4.59 -4.62 -0.34
N LEU A 230 3.51 -4.86 0.41
CA LEU A 230 2.25 -4.12 0.32
C LEU A 230 2.02 -3.33 1.62
N CYS A 231 2.48 -2.13 1.66
CA CYS A 231 2.94 -1.37 2.81
C CYS A 231 1.89 -0.70 3.72
N SER A 232 2.30 -0.49 4.99
CA SER A 232 1.78 0.55 5.89
C SER A 232 2.82 1.63 6.23
N SER A 233 4.13 1.33 6.04
CA SER A 233 5.19 2.34 6.04
C SER A 233 5.48 2.70 4.59
N PRO A 234 4.90 3.80 4.06
CA PRO A 234 4.96 4.03 2.62
C PRO A 234 6.38 4.29 2.13
N PRO A 235 6.84 3.60 1.07
CA PRO A 235 8.20 3.75 0.57
C PRO A 235 8.53 5.17 0.12
N TYR A 236 7.54 5.97 -0.24
CA TYR A 236 7.72 7.38 -0.59
C TYR A 236 8.01 8.31 0.61
N THR A 237 7.95 7.78 1.84
CA THR A 237 8.43 8.50 3.04
C THR A 237 9.87 8.15 3.40
N LEU A 238 10.42 7.08 2.83
CA LEU A 238 11.75 6.54 3.11
C LEU A 238 12.74 6.79 1.98
N GLN A 239 12.30 7.39 0.88
CA GLN A 239 13.09 7.57 -0.34
C GLN A 239 12.89 8.96 -0.94
N THR A 240 13.90 9.41 -1.68
CA THR A 240 13.86 10.57 -2.58
C THR A 240 14.38 10.19 -3.95
N SER A 241 14.32 11.09 -4.93
CA SER A 241 14.90 10.85 -6.27
C SER A 241 16.40 10.57 -6.24
N VAL A 242 17.12 11.06 -5.21
CA VAL A 242 18.58 10.90 -5.03
C VAL A 242 18.97 9.97 -3.89
N ASP A 243 17.99 9.43 -3.15
CA ASP A 243 18.19 8.49 -2.06
C ASP A 243 17.17 7.34 -2.14
N ARG A 244 17.53 6.29 -2.85
CA ARG A 244 16.68 5.12 -3.08
C ARG A 244 17.15 3.88 -2.31
N ARG A 245 17.58 4.07 -1.06
CA ARG A 245 18.12 2.95 -0.27
C ARG A 245 17.13 1.81 -0.08
N MET A 246 15.81 2.09 0.06
CA MET A 246 14.81 1.02 0.14
C MET A 246 14.73 0.21 -1.15
N ARG A 247 14.74 0.85 -2.33
CA ARG A 247 14.83 0.16 -3.61
C ARG A 247 16.13 -0.65 -3.71
N ALA A 248 17.25 -0.03 -3.36
CA ALA A 248 18.56 -0.66 -3.47
C ALA A 248 18.68 -1.93 -2.63
N TYR A 249 18.30 -1.89 -1.34
CA TYR A 249 18.38 -3.11 -0.53
C TYR A 249 17.38 -4.19 -0.99
N THR A 250 16.21 -3.78 -1.50
CA THR A 250 15.24 -4.73 -2.05
C THR A 250 15.80 -5.44 -3.27
N ASP A 251 16.40 -4.71 -4.22
CA ASP A 251 16.98 -5.28 -5.43
C ASP A 251 18.18 -6.19 -5.10
N LEU A 252 19.02 -5.79 -4.15
CA LEU A 252 20.13 -6.62 -3.65
C LEU A 252 19.64 -7.91 -2.98
N ALA A 253 18.61 -7.81 -2.15
CA ALA A 253 18.01 -8.98 -1.49
C ALA A 253 17.40 -9.95 -2.52
N PHE A 254 16.70 -9.45 -3.53
CA PHE A 254 16.19 -10.28 -4.63
C PHE A 254 17.30 -10.91 -5.47
N ALA A 255 18.46 -10.26 -5.57
CA ALA A 255 19.62 -10.81 -6.24
C ALA A 255 20.44 -11.82 -5.36
N GLY A 256 19.98 -12.09 -4.13
CA GLY A 256 20.69 -12.98 -3.18
C GLY A 256 21.92 -12.36 -2.52
N LYS A 257 22.16 -11.06 -2.67
CA LYS A 257 23.27 -10.31 -2.08
C LYS A 257 22.93 -9.87 -0.65
N VAL A 258 22.73 -10.85 0.22
CA VAL A 258 22.11 -10.65 1.55
C VAL A 258 22.88 -9.67 2.42
N GLU A 259 24.22 -9.78 2.53
CA GLU A 259 25.02 -8.91 3.41
C GLU A 259 25.10 -7.48 2.87
N GLU A 260 25.24 -7.32 1.54
CA GLU A 260 25.18 -5.98 0.92
C GLU A 260 23.81 -5.33 1.17
N ALA A 261 22.72 -6.08 0.98
CA ALA A 261 21.38 -5.63 1.21
C ALA A 261 21.14 -5.21 2.67
N ARG A 262 21.65 -6.00 3.62
CA ARG A 262 21.58 -5.71 5.06
C ARG A 262 22.25 -4.39 5.40
N GLY A 263 23.46 -4.15 4.93
CA GLY A 263 24.18 -2.89 5.17
C GLY A 263 23.42 -1.67 4.64
N VAL A 264 22.83 -1.77 3.45
CA VAL A 264 22.00 -0.69 2.89
C VAL A 264 20.70 -0.51 3.69
N ARG A 265 20.02 -1.60 4.05
CA ARG A 265 18.80 -1.60 4.86
C ARG A 265 19.02 -0.90 6.21
N ASP A 266 20.10 -1.28 6.93
CA ASP A 266 20.41 -0.76 8.26
C ASP A 266 20.80 0.73 8.22
N SER A 267 21.37 1.20 7.11
CA SER A 267 21.64 2.63 6.90
C SER A 267 20.37 3.52 6.88
N LEU A 268 19.16 2.93 6.75
CA LEU A 268 17.87 3.62 6.85
C LEU A 268 17.34 3.74 8.28
N ASP A 269 17.97 3.11 9.28
CA ASP A 269 17.48 3.16 10.66
C ASP A 269 17.31 4.57 11.22
N PRO A 270 18.19 5.55 10.96
CA PRO A 270 17.95 6.92 11.39
C PRO A 270 16.65 7.53 10.83
N VAL A 271 16.29 7.20 9.58
CA VAL A 271 15.05 7.69 8.95
C VAL A 271 13.83 7.02 9.59
N ARG A 272 13.87 5.70 9.78
CA ARG A 272 12.80 4.94 10.46
C ARG A 272 12.57 5.47 11.88
N ASP A 273 13.66 5.69 12.59
CA ASP A 273 13.63 6.21 13.97
C ASP A 273 13.04 7.62 14.03
N ALA A 274 13.42 8.50 13.12
CA ALA A 274 12.87 9.86 13.06
C ALA A 274 11.35 9.83 12.83
N ILE A 275 10.87 9.05 11.88
CA ILE A 275 9.44 8.87 11.61
C ILE A 275 8.72 8.28 12.84
N ARG A 276 9.29 7.27 13.47
CA ARG A 276 8.68 6.56 14.59
C ARG A 276 8.57 7.44 15.85
N LYS A 277 9.66 8.14 16.18
CA LYS A 277 9.76 8.98 17.38
C LYS A 277 8.89 10.24 17.32
N THR A 278 8.60 10.75 16.13
CA THR A 278 7.82 11.99 15.96
C THR A 278 6.35 11.76 15.61
N LYS A 279 5.96 10.50 15.40
CA LYS A 279 4.57 10.14 15.08
C LYS A 279 3.69 10.22 16.35
N PRO A 280 2.79 11.22 16.50
CA PRO A 280 1.97 11.36 17.68
C PRO A 280 0.92 10.24 17.74
N ALA A 281 0.57 9.83 18.96
CA ALA A 281 -0.52 8.89 19.17
C ALA A 281 -1.83 9.45 18.59
N GLY A 282 -2.58 8.62 17.87
CA GLY A 282 -3.85 8.99 17.26
C GLY A 282 -3.78 9.86 16.00
N LYS A 283 -2.57 10.28 15.56
CA LYS A 283 -2.40 11.14 14.37
C LYS A 283 -1.49 10.56 13.27
N PRO A 284 -1.54 9.24 12.97
CA PRO A 284 -0.57 8.63 12.04
C PRO A 284 -0.68 9.19 10.62
N TYR A 285 -1.88 9.56 10.17
CA TYR A 285 -2.11 10.05 8.81
C TYR A 285 -1.70 11.51 8.65
N ALA A 286 -2.02 12.39 9.61
CA ALA A 286 -1.56 13.78 9.61
C ALA A 286 -0.03 13.85 9.65
N HIS A 287 0.62 13.01 10.47
CA HIS A 287 2.07 12.92 10.53
C HIS A 287 2.68 12.46 9.20
N GLN A 288 2.12 11.40 8.58
CA GLN A 288 2.56 10.91 7.29
C GLN A 288 2.45 11.97 6.20
N LYS A 289 1.32 12.69 6.14
CA LYS A 289 1.09 13.77 5.16
C LYS A 289 2.06 14.93 5.37
N TYR A 290 2.30 15.34 6.60
CA TYR A 290 3.29 16.39 6.89
C TYR A 290 4.72 15.96 6.52
N TRP A 291 5.07 14.69 6.77
CA TRP A 291 6.36 14.14 6.31
C TRP A 291 6.49 14.17 4.78
N GLN A 292 5.40 13.91 4.06
CA GLN A 292 5.36 14.05 2.60
C GLN A 292 5.60 15.50 2.16
N GLU A 293 5.01 16.49 2.85
CA GLU A 293 5.24 17.91 2.57
C GLU A 293 6.71 18.30 2.75
N LEU A 294 7.35 17.83 3.81
CA LEU A 294 8.79 18.02 4.00
C LEU A 294 9.62 17.41 2.86
N LEU A 295 9.14 16.33 2.25
CA LEU A 295 9.72 15.74 1.05
C LEU A 295 9.32 16.48 -0.25
N GLY A 296 8.49 17.53 -0.17
CA GLY A 296 7.98 18.29 -1.30
C GLY A 296 6.94 17.54 -2.13
N GLN A 297 6.24 16.61 -1.52
CA GLN A 297 5.08 15.93 -2.08
C GLN A 297 3.78 16.62 -1.60
N ALA A 298 2.67 16.39 -2.25
CA ALA A 298 1.38 16.87 -1.78
C ALA A 298 0.90 16.00 -0.62
N GLY A 299 0.97 16.50 0.61
CA GLY A 299 0.42 15.85 1.81
C GLY A 299 -1.04 16.22 2.03
N GLY A 300 -1.29 17.51 2.21
CA GLY A 300 -2.62 18.08 2.40
C GLY A 300 -3.26 17.79 3.76
N ALA A 301 -4.44 18.33 3.97
CA ALA A 301 -5.20 18.17 5.21
C ALA A 301 -5.68 16.71 5.42
N VAL A 302 -6.04 16.38 6.65
CA VAL A 302 -6.80 15.16 6.95
C VAL A 302 -8.30 15.48 7.11
N ARG A 303 -9.17 14.51 6.83
CA ARG A 303 -10.62 14.67 7.04
C ARG A 303 -11.03 14.18 8.42
N ARG A 304 -12.07 14.79 8.97
CA ARG A 304 -12.69 14.32 10.23
C ARG A 304 -13.12 12.85 10.11
N PRO A 305 -12.98 12.05 11.19
CA PRO A 305 -12.66 12.46 12.58
C PRO A 305 -11.15 12.54 12.89
N LEU A 306 -10.28 12.49 11.90
CA LEU A 306 -8.83 12.57 12.11
C LEU A 306 -8.43 13.97 12.60
N LEU A 307 -7.36 14.01 13.39
CA LEU A 307 -6.84 15.23 13.98
C LEU A 307 -5.59 15.68 13.22
N GLU A 308 -5.50 16.99 12.99
CA GLU A 308 -4.31 17.64 12.47
C GLU A 308 -3.17 17.66 13.49
N LEU A 309 -1.94 17.81 13.00
CA LEU A 309 -0.79 18.06 13.87
C LEU A 309 -0.86 19.48 14.45
N THR A 310 -0.47 19.61 15.72
CA THR A 310 -0.19 20.90 16.33
C THR A 310 1.12 21.48 15.79
N GLU A 311 1.33 22.78 15.94
CA GLU A 311 2.58 23.43 15.52
C GLU A 311 3.81 22.86 16.26
N ALA A 312 3.66 22.47 17.51
CA ALA A 312 4.73 21.81 18.27
C ALA A 312 5.07 20.42 17.68
N GLU A 313 4.07 19.63 17.29
CA GLU A 313 4.26 18.33 16.65
C GLU A 313 4.90 18.46 15.25
N LYS A 314 4.49 19.48 14.48
CA LYS A 314 5.13 19.82 13.19
C LYS A 314 6.58 20.21 13.37
N ALA A 315 6.88 21.11 14.33
CA ALA A 315 8.24 21.54 14.61
C ALA A 315 9.16 20.37 15.03
N ALA A 316 8.67 19.46 15.91
CA ALA A 316 9.41 18.28 16.31
C ALA A 316 9.64 17.32 15.13
N THR A 317 8.64 17.14 14.27
CA THR A 317 8.75 16.30 13.07
C THR A 317 9.75 16.87 12.07
N LYS A 318 9.71 18.20 11.84
CA LYS A 318 10.65 18.90 10.95
C LYS A 318 12.09 18.77 11.44
N ALA A 319 12.34 19.01 12.72
CA ALA A 319 13.67 18.88 13.31
C ALA A 319 14.24 17.44 13.17
N ALA A 320 13.41 16.42 13.40
CA ALA A 320 13.81 15.03 13.22
C ALA A 320 14.05 14.67 11.75
N PHE A 321 13.24 15.20 10.85
CA PHE A 321 13.42 15.05 9.40
C PHE A 321 14.76 15.62 8.93
N GLU A 322 15.11 16.83 9.36
CA GLU A 322 16.36 17.48 9.01
C GLU A 322 17.59 16.71 9.54
N ALA A 323 17.45 16.05 10.68
CA ALA A 323 18.52 15.29 11.33
C ALA A 323 18.62 13.81 10.87
N CYS A 324 17.63 13.27 10.15
CA CYS A 324 17.55 11.81 9.87
C CYS A 324 18.52 11.31 8.79
N GLY A 325 19.24 12.22 8.10
CA GLY A 325 20.22 11.84 7.07
C GLY A 325 19.63 11.35 5.75
N LEU A 326 18.34 11.62 5.49
CA LEU A 326 17.73 11.39 4.18
C LEU A 326 18.24 12.45 3.19
N ARG A 327 18.81 12.00 2.06
CA ARG A 327 19.40 12.93 1.09
C ARG A 327 18.30 13.55 0.22
N LEU A 328 18.30 14.88 0.14
CA LEU A 328 17.39 15.65 -0.70
C LEU A 328 18.11 16.13 -1.96
N SER A 329 17.37 16.36 -3.05
CA SER A 329 17.91 17.02 -4.25
C SER A 329 18.25 18.50 -3.96
N ASP A 330 19.27 19.03 -4.64
CA ASP A 330 19.74 20.41 -4.42
C ASP A 330 18.65 21.47 -4.61
N THR A 331 17.72 21.26 -5.53
CA THR A 331 16.54 22.12 -5.74
C THR A 331 15.60 22.20 -4.53
N LYS A 332 15.64 21.21 -3.63
CA LYS A 332 14.82 21.19 -2.40
C LYS A 332 15.56 21.67 -1.16
N ARG A 333 16.90 21.61 -1.17
CA ARG A 333 17.72 22.20 -0.11
C ARG A 333 17.57 23.73 -0.09
N ALA A 334 17.58 24.36 -1.26
CA ALA A 334 17.41 25.81 -1.41
C ALA A 334 16.00 26.35 -1.08
N ALA A 335 14.99 25.50 -0.98
CA ALA A 335 13.61 25.88 -0.62
C ALA A 335 13.31 25.67 0.89
N ALA A 336 14.21 25.01 1.62
CA ALA A 336 14.07 24.71 3.05
C ALA A 336 14.95 25.67 3.92
N GLU A 337 15.91 26.38 3.31
CA GLU A 337 16.68 27.49 3.85
C GLU A 337 15.93 28.83 3.66
#